data_40a737d7c51188dd34bb3ab9f028c924
#
_entry.id   40a737d7c51188dd34bb3ab9f028c924
#
_cell.length_a   1.000
_cell.length_b   1.000
_cell.length_c   1.000
_cell.angle_alpha   90.00
_cell.angle_beta   90.00
_cell.angle_gamma   90.00
#
_symmetry.space_group_name_H-M   'P 1'
#
loop_
_entity.id
_entity.type
_entity.pdbx_description
1 polymer ?
#
loop_
_entity_poly.entity_id
_entity_poly.type
_entity_poly.pdbx_seq_one_letter_code
_entity_poly.pdbx_strand_id
1 'polypeptide(L)'
;MLRFAWLRHGQSQLWQFNAGGGADGLAPQSASPLPATLETPLGSVWKLFVYGYLVDRNIATPDYTCSGGDPEEVYCCMTSGHIDREHALVQSCGRFFEPARLQLDPADWRKYWTAAHAPVWLRDLHAMTPTHRVPVPDLLAALQAMPAKPREAAASTLVSVLTSGRGEGTVSLYGSLLRAKTWTMPDPARPGASIGGAAGWLADGTPVWLGGAGGSARVLAAAAPRIAPLLTQVTVPDDNACVLVDFFSRYPIRQVLGDKGPAAVPDGPLRGEFRIGFVNGNWARVESRGELRLDRDASGAPQVVGRFGMNDYVARVVEREGDTSQPEAAKALAVAARSYVVQHGNHDHGCFRIDDSSSTQRVLPRVPTAAARRAADLTDALVLTGVPVQYHHDKAAPAQMSWLAAKASAQTGLTFDTILSRTWPQATLTSFESPLSGDCIQVAGAQQWLQRNAPLWARRMDGAAGYETPDLPAVCAVREGRPYADAQRNRVYVYRLQTEEDRIALAHEYIHLAFQHHPRGLDEEFVERTARTLIRTDNPIQ
;
A
#
# COMPACT_ATOMS: atom_id res chain seq x y z
N MET A 1 17.28 7.95 -26.57
CA MET A 1 17.99 8.16 -25.29
C MET A 1 16.98 7.98 -24.18
N LEU A 2 17.29 7.15 -23.18
CA LEU A 2 16.51 6.93 -21.98
C LEU A 2 17.13 7.74 -20.84
N ARG A 3 16.31 8.36 -20.00
CA ARG A 3 16.73 9.21 -18.89
C ARG A 3 15.97 8.83 -17.62
N PHE A 4 16.69 8.74 -16.50
CA PHE A 4 16.13 8.51 -15.17
C PHE A 4 16.68 9.59 -14.24
N ALA A 5 15.82 10.21 -13.46
CA ALA A 5 16.20 11.22 -12.47
C ALA A 5 15.49 10.97 -11.14
N TRP A 6 16.15 11.29 -10.05
CA TRP A 6 15.55 11.34 -8.72
C TRP A 6 16.00 12.58 -7.92
N LEU A 7 15.23 12.88 -6.88
CA LEU A 7 15.58 13.88 -5.89
C LEU A 7 15.80 13.18 -4.54
N ARG A 8 17.05 13.01 -4.14
CA ARG A 8 17.42 12.30 -2.91
C ARG A 8 18.33 13.14 -2.04
N HIS A 9 18.04 13.25 -0.74
CA HIS A 9 18.81 14.07 0.21
C HIS A 9 19.03 15.52 -0.28
N GLY A 10 18.01 16.12 -0.91
CA GLY A 10 18.09 17.48 -1.46
C GLY A 10 18.92 17.61 -2.75
N GLN A 11 19.41 16.51 -3.31
CA GLN A 11 20.19 16.52 -4.55
C GLN A 11 19.42 15.86 -5.70
N SER A 12 19.31 16.58 -6.81
CA SER A 12 18.74 16.07 -8.06
C SER A 12 19.82 15.44 -8.92
N GLN A 13 19.68 14.16 -9.23
CA GLN A 13 20.65 13.39 -10.03
C GLN A 13 20.00 12.85 -11.28
N LEU A 14 20.76 12.77 -12.38
CA LEU A 14 20.35 12.28 -13.68
C LEU A 14 21.25 11.14 -14.15
N TRP A 15 20.64 10.06 -14.62
CA TRP A 15 21.28 8.99 -15.38
C TRP A 15 20.75 9.01 -16.82
N GLN A 16 21.66 8.86 -17.77
CA GLN A 16 21.34 8.76 -19.19
C GLN A 16 21.82 7.40 -19.72
N PHE A 17 20.98 6.77 -20.51
CA PHE A 17 21.27 5.46 -21.09
C PHE A 17 21.10 5.51 -22.61
N ASN A 18 22.12 5.08 -23.33
CA ASN A 18 22.08 5.02 -24.79
C ASN A 18 21.29 3.79 -25.26
N ALA A 19 20.63 3.91 -26.42
CA ALA A 19 19.78 2.87 -26.97
C ALA A 19 20.52 1.62 -27.52
N GLY A 20 21.87 1.66 -27.62
CA GLY A 20 22.66 0.69 -28.35
C GLY A 20 23.71 -0.09 -27.54
N GLY A 21 23.67 -0.08 -26.23
CA GLY A 21 24.65 -0.86 -25.41
C GLY A 21 24.25 -2.33 -25.30
N GLY A 22 25.12 -3.24 -25.75
CA GLY A 22 25.08 -4.66 -25.39
C GLY A 22 25.21 -4.87 -23.86
N ALA A 23 25.41 -6.11 -23.40
CA ALA A 23 25.49 -6.46 -21.98
C ALA A 23 26.50 -5.59 -21.18
N ASP A 24 27.55 -5.08 -21.82
CA ASP A 24 28.55 -4.18 -21.22
C ASP A 24 28.03 -2.72 -21.04
N GLY A 25 26.89 -2.35 -21.65
CA GLY A 25 26.25 -1.03 -21.52
C GLY A 25 25.19 -0.95 -20.41
N LEU A 26 25.06 -1.98 -19.57
CA LEU A 26 24.09 -2.03 -18.46
C LEU A 26 24.60 -1.33 -17.18
N ALA A 27 25.91 -1.03 -17.10
CA ALA A 27 26.42 -0.25 -15.98
C ALA A 27 25.83 1.18 -16.04
N PRO A 28 25.22 1.69 -14.95
CA PRO A 28 24.79 3.07 -14.92
C PRO A 28 26.00 3.96 -15.19
N GLN A 29 25.90 4.81 -16.22
CA GLN A 29 26.86 5.91 -16.34
C GLN A 29 26.82 6.69 -15.02
N SER A 30 27.97 7.25 -14.61
CA SER A 30 28.02 8.04 -13.38
C SER A 30 26.88 9.06 -13.35
N ALA A 31 26.25 9.18 -12.19
CA ALA A 31 25.21 10.20 -11.99
C ALA A 31 25.78 11.58 -12.33
N SER A 32 25.01 12.37 -13.04
CA SER A 32 25.32 13.78 -13.29
C SER A 32 24.30 14.69 -12.59
N PRO A 33 24.65 15.93 -12.26
CA PRO A 33 23.65 16.89 -11.81
C PRO A 33 22.53 17.02 -12.83
N LEU A 34 21.29 17.08 -12.36
CA LEU A 34 20.12 17.22 -13.23
C LEU A 34 20.07 18.66 -13.80
N PRO A 35 20.14 18.84 -15.14
CA PRO A 35 20.10 20.17 -15.74
C PRO A 35 18.75 20.86 -15.51
N ALA A 36 18.78 22.13 -15.10
CA ALA A 36 17.58 22.94 -14.95
C ALA A 36 16.80 23.14 -16.28
N THR A 37 17.48 22.99 -17.41
CA THR A 37 16.90 23.12 -18.76
C THR A 37 16.28 21.83 -19.29
N LEU A 38 16.38 20.71 -18.58
CA LEU A 38 15.73 19.47 -18.98
C LEU A 38 14.23 19.56 -18.67
N GLU A 39 13.43 19.65 -19.72
CA GLU A 39 11.98 19.74 -19.62
C GLU A 39 11.27 18.44 -19.97
N THR A 40 10.08 18.28 -19.38
CA THR A 40 9.12 17.22 -19.68
C THR A 40 7.72 17.79 -19.83
N PRO A 41 6.86 17.26 -20.72
CA PRO A 41 5.44 17.54 -20.63
C PRO A 41 4.88 16.89 -19.35
N LEU A 42 3.85 17.47 -18.77
CA LEU A 42 3.16 16.82 -17.64
C LEU A 42 2.48 15.52 -18.10
N GLY A 43 2.02 15.45 -19.33
CA GLY A 43 1.26 14.29 -19.79
C GLY A 43 0.14 13.97 -18.80
N SER A 44 -0.01 12.71 -18.42
CA SER A 44 -1.00 12.31 -17.41
C SER A 44 -0.58 12.55 -15.96
N VAL A 45 0.63 13.07 -15.71
CA VAL A 45 1.12 13.33 -14.34
C VAL A 45 0.36 14.49 -13.66
N TRP A 46 -0.17 15.43 -14.44
CA TRP A 46 -0.99 16.51 -13.88
C TRP A 46 -2.16 16.00 -13.03
N LYS A 47 -2.75 14.86 -13.39
CA LYS A 47 -3.86 14.22 -12.66
C LYS A 47 -3.46 13.84 -11.24
N LEU A 48 -2.20 13.52 -11.02
CA LEU A 48 -1.65 13.17 -9.71
C LEU A 48 -1.72 14.35 -8.73
N PHE A 49 -1.46 15.57 -9.20
CA PHE A 49 -1.54 16.77 -8.35
C PHE A 49 -2.99 17.14 -8.03
N VAL A 50 -3.91 16.96 -8.98
CA VAL A 50 -5.34 17.13 -8.73
C VAL A 50 -5.83 16.07 -7.74
N TYR A 51 -5.48 14.79 -7.94
CA TYR A 51 -5.80 13.72 -6.99
C TYR A 51 -5.32 14.05 -5.57
N GLY A 52 -4.05 14.46 -5.43
CA GLY A 52 -3.47 14.81 -4.14
C GLY A 52 -4.21 15.95 -3.45
N TYR A 53 -4.58 16.99 -4.19
CA TYR A 53 -5.39 18.09 -3.67
C TYR A 53 -6.77 17.64 -3.18
N LEU A 54 -7.45 16.78 -3.96
CA LEU A 54 -8.78 16.26 -3.58
C LEU A 54 -8.72 15.41 -2.32
N VAL A 55 -7.71 14.56 -2.19
CA VAL A 55 -7.51 13.69 -1.01
C VAL A 55 -7.21 14.50 0.23
N ASP A 56 -6.26 15.43 0.16
CA ASP A 56 -5.83 16.20 1.32
C ASP A 56 -6.90 17.16 1.83
N ARG A 57 -7.67 17.72 0.91
CA ARG A 57 -8.79 18.62 1.24
C ARG A 57 -10.10 17.91 1.56
N ASN A 58 -10.11 16.57 1.55
CA ASN A 58 -11.32 15.75 1.73
C ASN A 58 -12.48 16.19 0.82
N ILE A 59 -12.18 16.58 -0.43
CA ILE A 59 -13.21 16.99 -1.38
C ILE A 59 -13.94 15.75 -1.86
N ALA A 60 -15.23 15.66 -1.54
CA ALA A 60 -16.11 14.64 -2.07
C ALA A 60 -16.27 14.84 -3.59
N THR A 61 -15.89 13.84 -4.36
CA THR A 61 -16.02 13.87 -5.80
C THR A 61 -17.11 12.90 -6.23
N PRO A 62 -18.11 13.35 -7.02
CA PRO A 62 -19.04 12.41 -7.63
C PRO A 62 -18.31 11.56 -8.65
N ASP A 63 -18.73 10.30 -8.79
CA ASP A 63 -18.25 9.44 -9.85
C ASP A 63 -18.43 10.09 -11.21
N TYR A 64 -17.51 9.82 -12.12
CA TYR A 64 -17.63 10.27 -13.49
C TYR A 64 -18.48 9.25 -14.27
N THR A 65 -19.54 9.72 -14.91
CA THR A 65 -20.36 8.89 -15.79
C THR A 65 -19.78 8.95 -17.20
N CYS A 66 -19.43 7.80 -17.74
CA CYS A 66 -18.86 7.66 -19.07
C CYS A 66 -19.90 7.98 -20.16
N SER A 67 -19.55 8.84 -21.13
CA SER A 67 -20.41 9.20 -22.26
C SER A 67 -20.35 8.18 -23.40
N GLY A 68 -19.25 7.42 -23.51
CA GLY A 68 -18.98 6.44 -24.56
C GLY A 68 -18.55 7.04 -25.89
N GLY A 69 -18.42 8.36 -26.00
CA GLY A 69 -18.08 9.06 -27.24
C GLY A 69 -16.86 9.97 -27.17
N ASP A 70 -16.29 10.18 -26.00
CA ASP A 70 -15.15 11.07 -25.81
C ASP A 70 -13.81 10.30 -25.97
N PRO A 71 -12.88 10.79 -26.81
CA PRO A 71 -11.55 10.18 -26.96
C PRO A 71 -10.74 10.08 -25.66
N GLU A 72 -10.96 10.98 -24.70
CA GLU A 72 -10.31 10.95 -23.38
C GLU A 72 -10.84 9.82 -22.48
N GLU A 73 -11.99 9.24 -22.81
CA GLU A 73 -12.61 8.12 -22.10
C GLU A 73 -12.06 6.76 -22.53
N VAL A 74 -11.29 6.70 -23.61
CA VAL A 74 -10.80 5.44 -24.20
C VAL A 74 -10.03 4.56 -23.22
N TYR A 75 -9.45 5.16 -22.20
CA TYR A 75 -8.68 4.46 -21.17
C TYR A 75 -9.45 4.17 -19.89
N CYS A 76 -10.51 4.90 -19.59
CA CYS A 76 -11.14 4.84 -18.28
C CYS A 76 -12.56 4.28 -18.27
N CYS A 77 -13.23 4.21 -19.41
CA CYS A 77 -14.63 3.81 -19.52
C CYS A 77 -14.84 2.43 -20.14
N MET A 78 -13.81 1.59 -20.19
CA MET A 78 -13.89 0.28 -20.84
C MET A 78 -14.64 -0.77 -20.03
N THR A 79 -14.73 -0.62 -18.71
CA THR A 79 -15.21 -1.68 -17.80
C THR A 79 -16.47 -1.32 -17.04
N SER A 80 -16.83 -0.04 -16.97
CA SER A 80 -18.03 0.42 -16.27
C SER A 80 -18.57 1.72 -16.85
N GLY A 81 -19.87 1.98 -16.69
CA GLY A 81 -20.49 3.27 -16.99
C GLY A 81 -20.14 4.38 -16.00
N HIS A 82 -19.49 4.05 -14.91
CA HIS A 82 -19.07 5.00 -13.85
C HIS A 82 -17.65 4.69 -13.40
N ILE A 83 -16.89 5.74 -13.06
CA ILE A 83 -15.53 5.60 -12.54
C ILE A 83 -15.33 6.50 -11.31
N ASP A 84 -14.83 5.93 -10.23
CA ASP A 84 -14.45 6.65 -9.02
C ASP A 84 -13.07 7.30 -9.15
N ARG A 85 -12.65 8.03 -8.12
CA ARG A 85 -11.39 8.79 -8.09
C ARG A 85 -10.16 7.90 -8.22
N GLU A 86 -10.12 6.79 -7.52
CA GLU A 86 -8.97 5.86 -7.47
C GLU A 86 -8.82 5.14 -8.81
N HIS A 87 -9.89 4.58 -9.35
CA HIS A 87 -9.88 3.97 -10.68
C HIS A 87 -9.54 5.00 -11.77
N ALA A 88 -10.04 6.23 -11.63
CA ALA A 88 -9.71 7.32 -12.57
C ALA A 88 -8.20 7.65 -12.57
N LEU A 89 -7.53 7.60 -11.41
CA LEU A 89 -6.07 7.79 -11.35
C LEU A 89 -5.33 6.64 -12.02
N VAL A 90 -5.68 5.39 -11.69
CA VAL A 90 -5.07 4.18 -12.27
C VAL A 90 -5.27 4.13 -13.78
N GLN A 91 -6.50 4.29 -14.23
CA GLN A 91 -6.88 4.20 -15.65
C GLN A 91 -6.61 5.49 -16.43
N SER A 92 -6.08 6.50 -15.74
CA SER A 92 -5.69 7.77 -16.38
C SER A 92 -6.85 8.55 -16.99
N CYS A 93 -8.02 8.57 -16.35
CA CYS A 93 -9.19 9.29 -16.83
C CYS A 93 -8.97 10.81 -16.78
N GLY A 94 -8.83 11.46 -17.94
CA GLY A 94 -8.66 12.90 -18.03
C GLY A 94 -9.91 13.64 -17.58
N ARG A 95 -11.06 13.21 -18.04
CA ARG A 95 -12.35 13.83 -17.76
C ARG A 95 -12.71 13.81 -16.28
N PHE A 96 -12.35 12.75 -15.54
CA PHE A 96 -12.56 12.71 -14.11
C PHE A 96 -11.88 13.89 -13.40
N PHE A 97 -10.59 14.14 -13.72
CA PHE A 97 -9.76 15.13 -13.02
C PHE A 97 -9.86 16.54 -13.60
N GLU A 98 -10.69 16.77 -14.63
CA GLU A 98 -10.83 18.08 -15.23
C GLU A 98 -11.25 19.15 -14.21
N PRO A 99 -10.43 20.22 -14.00
CA PRO A 99 -10.69 21.22 -12.94
C PRO A 99 -12.07 21.87 -13.03
N ALA A 100 -12.56 22.10 -14.26
CA ALA A 100 -13.87 22.69 -14.49
C ALA A 100 -15.01 21.76 -14.04
N ARG A 101 -14.91 20.45 -14.32
CA ARG A 101 -15.88 19.44 -13.84
C ARG A 101 -15.92 19.40 -12.31
N LEU A 102 -14.76 19.45 -11.68
CA LEU A 102 -14.60 19.39 -10.24
C LEU A 102 -14.89 20.74 -9.55
N GLN A 103 -15.16 21.79 -10.32
CA GLN A 103 -15.42 23.15 -9.84
C GLN A 103 -14.32 23.63 -8.88
N LEU A 104 -13.06 23.33 -9.20
CA LEU A 104 -11.93 23.72 -8.35
C LEU A 104 -11.73 25.24 -8.42
N ASP A 105 -11.63 25.88 -7.25
CA ASP A 105 -11.33 27.29 -7.15
C ASP A 105 -9.82 27.56 -7.34
N PRO A 106 -9.41 28.36 -8.34
CA PRO A 106 -8.01 28.72 -8.57
C PRO A 106 -7.34 29.44 -7.38
N ALA A 107 -8.10 30.18 -6.56
CA ALA A 107 -7.56 30.88 -5.40
C ALA A 107 -7.24 29.90 -4.27
N ASP A 108 -8.14 28.95 -3.98
CA ASP A 108 -7.90 27.87 -2.99
C ASP A 108 -6.79 26.94 -3.44
N TRP A 109 -6.74 26.57 -4.72
CA TRP A 109 -5.65 25.80 -5.32
C TRP A 109 -4.30 26.48 -5.10
N ARG A 110 -4.19 27.76 -5.44
CA ARG A 110 -2.97 28.56 -5.26
C ARG A 110 -2.56 28.62 -3.80
N LYS A 111 -3.52 28.88 -2.90
CA LYS A 111 -3.27 28.93 -1.45
C LYS A 111 -2.71 27.61 -0.92
N TYR A 112 -3.31 26.50 -1.31
CA TYR A 112 -2.89 25.15 -0.91
C TYR A 112 -1.45 24.84 -1.33
N TRP A 113 -1.14 24.98 -2.62
CA TRP A 113 0.19 24.65 -3.13
C TRP A 113 1.26 25.67 -2.72
N THR A 114 0.86 26.90 -2.37
CA THR A 114 1.77 27.87 -1.75
C THR A 114 2.12 27.45 -0.32
N ALA A 115 1.16 27.01 0.46
CA ALA A 115 1.38 26.50 1.82
C ALA A 115 2.24 25.21 1.81
N ALA A 116 2.09 24.37 0.81
CA ALA A 116 2.93 23.19 0.59
C ALA A 116 4.33 23.52 0.03
N HIS A 117 4.69 24.79 -0.15
CA HIS A 117 5.97 25.23 -0.74
C HIS A 117 6.26 24.66 -2.15
N ALA A 118 5.20 24.35 -2.88
CA ALA A 118 5.32 23.81 -4.24
C ALA A 118 5.93 24.83 -5.22
N PRO A 119 6.54 24.39 -6.32
CA PRO A 119 7.02 25.25 -7.41
C PRO A 119 5.92 26.17 -7.97
N VAL A 120 6.33 27.31 -8.51
CA VAL A 120 5.40 28.37 -8.94
C VAL A 120 4.38 27.86 -9.98
N TRP A 121 4.81 27.04 -10.92
CA TRP A 121 3.93 26.50 -11.97
C TRP A 121 2.77 25.67 -11.40
N LEU A 122 2.98 24.93 -10.30
CA LEU A 122 1.92 24.10 -9.69
C LEU A 122 0.88 24.93 -8.95
N ARG A 123 1.17 26.20 -8.63
CA ARG A 123 0.23 27.14 -8.01
C ARG A 123 -0.79 27.70 -8.99
N ASP A 124 -0.60 27.47 -10.30
CA ASP A 124 -1.54 27.83 -11.34
C ASP A 124 -2.38 26.62 -11.75
N LEU A 125 -3.68 26.67 -11.45
CA LEU A 125 -4.62 25.60 -11.82
C LEU A 125 -4.73 25.40 -13.34
N HIS A 126 -4.52 26.46 -14.15
CA HIS A 126 -4.53 26.37 -15.61
C HIS A 126 -3.32 25.59 -16.16
N ALA A 127 -2.26 25.41 -15.38
CA ALA A 127 -1.14 24.54 -15.75
C ALA A 127 -1.49 23.04 -15.71
N MET A 128 -2.64 22.66 -15.13
CA MET A 128 -3.07 21.26 -15.02
C MET A 128 -3.61 20.73 -16.36
N THR A 129 -2.72 20.64 -17.33
CA THR A 129 -3.00 20.12 -18.69
C THR A 129 -1.86 19.20 -19.15
N PRO A 130 -2.15 18.23 -20.04
CA PRO A 130 -1.14 17.28 -20.51
C PRO A 130 -0.01 17.92 -21.31
N THR A 131 -0.27 19.04 -21.99
CA THR A 131 0.70 19.72 -22.84
C THR A 131 1.61 20.70 -22.10
N HIS A 132 1.27 21.05 -20.86
CA HIS A 132 2.09 21.95 -20.06
C HIS A 132 3.48 21.34 -19.81
N ARG A 133 4.51 22.12 -20.08
CA ARG A 133 5.91 21.67 -19.94
C ARG A 133 6.55 22.30 -18.70
N VAL A 134 7.28 21.48 -17.98
CA VAL A 134 7.98 21.90 -16.74
C VAL A 134 9.42 21.39 -16.75
N PRO A 135 10.34 22.10 -16.11
CA PRO A 135 11.67 21.55 -15.80
C PRO A 135 11.56 20.28 -14.95
N VAL A 136 12.31 19.24 -15.27
CA VAL A 136 12.29 17.99 -14.49
C VAL A 136 12.67 18.21 -13.01
N PRO A 137 13.67 19.08 -12.68
CA PRO A 137 13.91 19.42 -11.27
C PRO A 137 12.69 19.97 -10.55
N ASP A 138 11.91 20.84 -11.21
CA ASP A 138 10.69 21.42 -10.64
C ASP A 138 9.60 20.39 -10.48
N LEU A 139 9.48 19.42 -11.41
CA LEU A 139 8.55 18.30 -11.26
C LEU A 139 8.92 17.44 -10.05
N LEU A 140 10.20 17.11 -9.86
CA LEU A 140 10.65 16.37 -8.68
C LEU A 140 10.40 17.15 -7.39
N ALA A 141 10.63 18.47 -7.38
CA ALA A 141 10.34 19.34 -6.25
C ALA A 141 8.82 19.39 -5.96
N ALA A 142 7.96 19.38 -6.99
CA ALA A 142 6.52 19.33 -6.83
C ALA A 142 6.06 18.01 -6.19
N LEU A 143 6.63 16.88 -6.61
CA LEU A 143 6.37 15.56 -5.99
C LEU A 143 6.84 15.52 -4.53
N GLN A 144 7.99 16.14 -4.22
CA GLN A 144 8.49 16.27 -2.85
C GLN A 144 7.59 17.15 -1.97
N ALA A 145 7.04 18.21 -2.53
CA ALA A 145 6.19 19.16 -1.82
C ALA A 145 4.79 18.62 -1.49
N MET A 146 4.37 17.51 -2.11
CA MET A 146 3.09 16.88 -1.79
C MET A 146 3.07 16.43 -0.32
N PRO A 147 2.07 16.83 0.48
CA PRO A 147 1.95 16.41 1.88
C PRO A 147 1.94 14.89 2.04
N ALA A 148 2.29 14.39 3.22
CA ALA A 148 2.47 12.95 3.46
C ALA A 148 1.19 12.15 3.14
N LYS A 149 0.05 12.54 3.69
CA LYS A 149 -1.22 11.86 3.51
C LYS A 149 -1.62 11.68 2.03
N PRO A 150 -1.75 12.74 1.19
CA PRO A 150 -2.11 12.55 -0.21
C PRO A 150 -1.00 11.83 -1.01
N ARG A 151 0.26 11.96 -0.62
CA ARG A 151 1.38 11.24 -1.23
C ARG A 151 1.26 9.73 -0.99
N GLU A 152 0.99 9.30 0.23
CA GLU A 152 0.80 7.90 0.61
C GLU A 152 -0.43 7.31 -0.07
N ALA A 153 -1.57 8.01 -0.07
CA ALA A 153 -2.77 7.60 -0.79
C ALA A 153 -2.52 7.47 -2.30
N ALA A 154 -1.81 8.42 -2.91
CA ALA A 154 -1.44 8.35 -4.31
C ALA A 154 -0.48 7.19 -4.57
N ALA A 155 0.56 7.02 -3.76
CA ALA A 155 1.57 5.98 -3.92
C ALA A 155 0.95 4.57 -3.82
N SER A 156 0.04 4.33 -2.87
CA SER A 156 -0.66 3.04 -2.74
C SER A 156 -1.56 2.76 -3.95
N THR A 157 -2.28 3.78 -4.44
CA THR A 157 -3.13 3.66 -5.63
C THR A 157 -2.30 3.45 -6.91
N LEU A 158 -1.16 4.15 -7.04
CA LEU A 158 -0.28 4.07 -8.23
C LEU A 158 0.42 2.71 -8.41
N VAL A 159 0.55 1.91 -7.37
CA VAL A 159 1.00 0.51 -7.51
C VAL A 159 0.13 -0.22 -8.52
N SER A 160 -1.19 0.00 -8.53
CA SER A 160 -2.12 -0.63 -9.46
C SER A 160 -1.90 -0.22 -10.92
N VAL A 161 -1.24 0.90 -11.21
CA VAL A 161 -0.85 1.29 -12.59
C VAL A 161 0.15 0.29 -13.18
N LEU A 162 1.01 -0.26 -12.36
CA LEU A 162 2.03 -1.24 -12.77
C LEU A 162 1.49 -2.68 -12.79
N THR A 163 0.42 -2.96 -12.02
CA THR A 163 -0.16 -4.29 -11.86
C THR A 163 -1.31 -4.57 -12.82
N SER A 164 -2.19 -3.59 -13.07
CA SER A 164 -3.40 -3.76 -13.89
C SER A 164 -3.16 -3.56 -15.39
N GLY A 165 -1.94 -3.62 -15.84
CA GLY A 165 -1.40 -3.04 -17.00
C GLY A 165 -1.88 -3.45 -18.36
N ARG A 166 -2.26 -2.45 -19.08
CA ARG A 166 -1.85 -2.32 -20.48
C ARG A 166 -0.32 -2.14 -20.62
N GLY A 167 0.38 -2.02 -19.52
CA GLY A 167 1.82 -1.94 -19.41
C GLY A 167 2.48 -3.28 -19.15
N GLU A 168 1.90 -4.34 -19.65
CA GLU A 168 2.38 -5.71 -19.72
C GLU A 168 3.70 -5.98 -18.97
N GLY A 169 3.63 -6.56 -17.76
CA GLY A 169 4.81 -7.04 -17.07
C GLY A 169 5.66 -6.00 -16.35
N THR A 170 5.24 -4.75 -16.20
CA THR A 170 6.04 -3.74 -15.48
C THR A 170 6.19 -4.07 -14.00
N VAL A 171 5.19 -4.69 -13.38
CA VAL A 171 5.27 -5.17 -11.99
C VAL A 171 6.35 -6.24 -11.82
N SER A 172 6.54 -7.13 -12.80
CA SER A 172 7.60 -8.13 -12.77
C SER A 172 8.99 -7.53 -12.78
N LEU A 173 9.13 -6.34 -13.38
CA LEU A 173 10.40 -5.64 -13.52
C LEU A 173 10.75 -4.76 -12.31
N TYR A 174 9.76 -4.11 -11.72
CA TYR A 174 9.95 -3.12 -10.64
C TYR A 174 9.43 -3.60 -9.28
N GLY A 175 8.60 -4.66 -9.28
CA GLY A 175 7.80 -4.97 -8.09
C GLY A 175 6.93 -3.77 -7.71
N SER A 176 6.84 -3.50 -6.41
CA SER A 176 6.20 -2.31 -5.84
C SER A 176 7.16 -1.17 -5.50
N LEU A 177 8.45 -1.29 -5.88
CA LEU A 177 9.45 -0.26 -5.57
C LEU A 177 9.22 1.05 -6.32
N LEU A 178 8.59 0.99 -7.50
CA LEU A 178 8.24 2.17 -8.29
C LEU A 178 6.73 2.40 -8.19
N ARG A 179 6.32 3.55 -7.70
CA ARG A 179 4.93 3.97 -7.51
C ARG A 179 4.71 5.25 -8.31
N ALA A 180 4.36 5.10 -9.58
CA ALA A 180 4.43 6.21 -10.53
C ALA A 180 3.25 6.26 -11.49
N LYS A 181 2.84 7.49 -11.83
CA LYS A 181 1.88 7.78 -12.90
C LYS A 181 2.60 7.78 -14.23
N THR A 182 2.14 6.95 -15.14
CA THR A 182 2.66 6.86 -16.51
C THR A 182 2.08 7.95 -17.42
N TRP A 183 2.82 8.32 -18.45
CA TRP A 183 2.39 9.26 -19.46
C TRP A 183 2.96 8.91 -20.85
N THR A 184 2.19 9.22 -21.90
CA THR A 184 2.62 9.09 -23.31
C THR A 184 2.08 10.30 -24.07
N MET A 185 2.96 10.94 -24.85
CA MET A 185 2.63 12.11 -25.67
C MET A 185 3.21 11.96 -27.09
N PRO A 186 2.64 12.61 -28.10
CA PRO A 186 3.31 12.74 -29.40
C PRO A 186 4.70 13.38 -29.24
N ASP A 187 5.67 12.92 -30.03
CA ASP A 187 7.00 13.52 -30.06
C ASP A 187 6.98 14.80 -30.91
N PRO A 188 7.18 16.01 -30.33
CA PRO A 188 7.09 17.24 -31.12
C PRO A 188 8.20 17.36 -32.18
N ALA A 189 9.31 16.62 -32.00
CA ALA A 189 10.44 16.64 -32.93
C ALA A 189 10.31 15.59 -34.04
N ARG A 190 9.41 14.61 -33.90
CA ARG A 190 9.27 13.49 -34.86
C ARG A 190 7.80 13.13 -35.05
N PRO A 191 7.15 13.65 -36.13
CA PRO A 191 5.76 13.31 -36.44
C PRO A 191 5.54 11.79 -36.52
N GLY A 192 4.46 11.31 -35.93
CA GLY A 192 4.12 9.89 -35.84
C GLY A 192 4.88 9.07 -34.78
N ALA A 193 5.87 9.67 -34.12
CA ALA A 193 6.56 9.05 -32.96
C ALA A 193 5.94 9.52 -31.65
N SER A 194 6.24 8.78 -30.57
CA SER A 194 5.84 9.12 -29.21
C SER A 194 7.05 9.32 -28.32
N ILE A 195 6.86 10.11 -27.28
CA ILE A 195 7.69 10.15 -26.07
C ILE A 195 6.84 9.70 -24.89
N GLY A 196 7.45 9.05 -23.91
CA GLY A 196 6.72 8.57 -22.75
C GLY A 196 7.61 8.40 -21.53
N GLY A 197 6.99 8.08 -20.43
CA GLY A 197 7.68 7.89 -19.18
C GLY A 197 6.74 7.71 -18.00
N ALA A 198 7.29 7.98 -16.81
CA ALA A 198 6.57 7.95 -15.56
C ALA A 198 7.15 8.98 -14.57
N ALA A 199 6.34 9.45 -13.64
CA ALA A 199 6.80 10.25 -12.50
C ALA A 199 5.98 9.90 -11.25
N GLY A 200 6.63 9.93 -10.11
CA GLY A 200 6.05 9.54 -8.83
C GLY A 200 7.14 9.34 -7.78
N TRP A 201 7.07 8.24 -7.03
CA TRP A 201 7.97 7.95 -5.93
C TRP A 201 8.52 6.52 -5.99
N LEU A 202 9.68 6.33 -5.40
CA LEU A 202 10.12 4.99 -4.96
C LEU A 202 9.43 4.64 -3.64
N ALA A 203 9.52 3.37 -3.23
CA ALA A 203 8.90 2.88 -1.99
C ALA A 203 9.38 3.61 -0.72
N ASP A 204 10.57 4.21 -0.74
CA ASP A 204 11.11 5.05 0.35
C ASP A 204 10.66 6.53 0.28
N GLY A 205 9.72 6.86 -0.62
CA GLY A 205 9.21 8.20 -0.82
C GLY A 205 10.12 9.10 -1.67
N THR A 206 11.23 8.61 -2.21
CA THR A 206 12.12 9.37 -3.10
C THR A 206 11.39 9.76 -4.39
N PRO A 207 11.24 11.06 -4.73
CA PRO A 207 10.66 11.49 -6.00
C PRO A 207 11.49 11.05 -7.20
N VAL A 208 10.82 10.53 -8.23
CA VAL A 208 11.47 10.04 -9.45
C VAL A 208 10.76 10.51 -10.71
N TRP A 209 11.55 10.63 -11.76
CA TRP A 209 11.09 10.83 -13.13
C TRP A 209 11.86 9.92 -14.09
N LEU A 210 11.14 9.35 -15.03
CA LEU A 210 11.67 8.53 -16.11
C LEU A 210 11.10 9.02 -17.44
N GLY A 211 11.93 9.17 -18.46
CA GLY A 211 11.47 9.59 -19.77
C GLY A 211 12.35 9.08 -20.90
N GLY A 212 11.73 8.88 -22.08
CA GLY A 212 12.41 8.39 -23.26
C GLY A 212 11.55 8.40 -24.52
N ALA A 213 12.11 7.90 -25.61
CA ALA A 213 11.43 7.74 -26.89
C ALA A 213 10.53 6.48 -26.85
N GLY A 214 9.31 6.62 -27.31
CA GLY A 214 8.28 5.59 -27.33
C GLY A 214 7.21 5.80 -26.26
N GLY A 215 6.18 4.95 -26.26
CA GLY A 215 5.15 4.96 -25.21
C GLY A 215 5.70 4.55 -23.83
N SER A 216 4.96 4.88 -22.78
CA SER A 216 5.38 4.65 -21.38
C SER A 216 5.77 3.19 -21.09
N ALA A 217 4.99 2.22 -21.55
CA ALA A 217 5.29 0.79 -21.35
C ALA A 217 6.67 0.41 -21.92
N ARG A 218 6.97 0.84 -23.14
CA ARG A 218 8.27 0.60 -23.80
C ARG A 218 9.41 1.26 -23.03
N VAL A 219 9.21 2.50 -22.57
CA VAL A 219 10.22 3.25 -21.81
C VAL A 219 10.50 2.57 -20.48
N LEU A 220 9.46 2.16 -19.75
CA LEU A 220 9.59 1.43 -18.49
C LEU A 220 10.31 0.09 -18.69
N ALA A 221 9.91 -0.73 -19.66
CA ALA A 221 10.57 -1.99 -19.93
C ALA A 221 12.06 -1.82 -20.28
N ALA A 222 12.40 -0.81 -21.09
CA ALA A 222 13.79 -0.51 -21.43
C ALA A 222 14.61 0.03 -20.26
N ALA A 223 13.98 0.69 -19.31
CA ALA A 223 14.65 1.25 -18.13
C ALA A 223 14.96 0.20 -17.07
N ALA A 224 14.08 -0.78 -16.87
CA ALA A 224 14.15 -1.69 -15.73
C ALA A 224 15.52 -2.36 -15.52
N PRO A 225 16.15 -3.02 -16.50
CA PRO A 225 17.44 -3.65 -16.30
C PRO A 225 18.57 -2.63 -16.02
N ARG A 226 18.40 -1.39 -16.45
CA ARG A 226 19.40 -0.32 -16.31
C ARG A 226 19.35 0.38 -14.96
N ILE A 227 18.15 0.54 -14.39
CA ILE A 227 17.99 1.17 -13.08
C ILE A 227 17.90 0.16 -11.92
N ALA A 228 17.81 -1.13 -12.21
CA ALA A 228 17.77 -2.19 -11.19
C ALA A 228 18.88 -2.05 -10.12
N PRO A 229 20.16 -1.75 -10.48
CA PRO A 229 21.20 -1.55 -9.47
C PRO A 229 20.96 -0.35 -8.56
N LEU A 230 20.27 0.69 -9.05
CA LEU A 230 19.90 1.86 -8.24
C LEU A 230 18.78 1.51 -7.28
N LEU A 231 17.83 0.69 -7.72
CA LEU A 231 16.70 0.25 -6.90
C LEU A 231 17.12 -0.66 -5.72
N THR A 232 18.28 -1.31 -5.79
CA THR A 232 18.81 -2.07 -4.65
C THR A 232 19.17 -1.20 -3.44
N GLN A 233 19.30 0.11 -3.63
CA GLN A 233 19.61 1.09 -2.58
C GLN A 233 18.34 1.66 -1.93
N VAL A 234 17.14 1.28 -2.41
CA VAL A 234 15.86 1.74 -1.86
C VAL A 234 15.57 0.95 -0.59
N THR A 235 15.36 1.66 0.50
CA THR A 235 14.92 1.06 1.76
C THR A 235 13.40 1.13 1.81
N VAL A 236 12.75 -0.02 1.88
CA VAL A 236 11.29 -0.08 2.04
C VAL A 236 10.97 0.11 3.51
N PRO A 237 10.20 1.13 3.91
CA PRO A 237 9.69 1.24 5.27
C PRO A 237 8.84 0.01 5.64
N ASP A 238 8.89 -0.40 6.90
CA ASP A 238 8.15 -1.57 7.38
C ASP A 238 7.27 -1.18 8.59
N ASP A 239 6.63 -0.03 8.47
CA ASP A 239 5.79 0.59 9.49
C ASP A 239 4.30 0.68 9.10
N ASN A 240 3.98 0.30 7.85
CA ASN A 240 2.65 0.47 7.27
C ASN A 240 1.60 -0.47 7.86
N ALA A 241 2.00 -1.65 8.37
CA ALA A 241 1.09 -2.59 9.03
C ALA A 241 1.87 -3.48 9.99
N CYS A 242 1.33 -3.69 11.19
CA CYS A 242 1.93 -4.62 12.15
C CYS A 242 1.23 -5.98 12.11
N VAL A 243 2.03 -7.04 12.38
CA VAL A 243 1.54 -8.40 12.54
C VAL A 243 1.97 -8.95 13.88
N LEU A 244 1.01 -9.41 14.67
CA LEU A 244 1.23 -10.15 15.90
C LEU A 244 1.20 -11.65 15.59
N VAL A 245 2.21 -12.36 16.03
CA VAL A 245 2.33 -13.81 15.82
C VAL A 245 2.36 -14.52 17.16
N ASP A 246 1.40 -15.40 17.38
CA ASP A 246 1.39 -16.29 18.54
C ASP A 246 2.25 -17.51 18.24
N PHE A 247 3.51 -17.47 18.69
CA PHE A 247 4.46 -18.55 18.47
C PHE A 247 4.16 -19.75 19.37
N PHE A 248 4.30 -20.94 18.78
CA PHE A 248 4.15 -22.21 19.49
C PHE A 248 2.77 -22.43 20.12
N SER A 249 1.72 -21.81 19.62
CA SER A 249 0.35 -21.87 20.18
C SER A 249 -0.17 -23.30 20.38
N ARG A 250 0.32 -24.27 19.58
CA ARG A 250 -0.03 -25.70 19.69
C ARG A 250 0.86 -26.51 20.65
N TYR A 251 1.91 -25.89 21.17
CA TYR A 251 2.89 -26.55 22.02
C TYR A 251 3.00 -25.80 23.34
N PRO A 252 2.29 -26.23 24.42
CA PRO A 252 2.32 -25.54 25.69
C PRO A 252 3.76 -25.35 26.19
N ILE A 253 4.11 -24.08 26.44
CA ILE A 253 5.43 -23.72 26.94
C ILE A 253 5.50 -24.00 28.42
N ARG A 254 6.52 -24.74 28.86
CA ARG A 254 6.82 -24.99 30.28
C ARG A 254 7.71 -23.91 30.85
N GLN A 255 8.73 -23.49 30.10
CA GLN A 255 9.70 -22.49 30.55
C GLN A 255 10.47 -21.87 29.40
N VAL A 256 10.97 -20.66 29.60
CA VAL A 256 11.88 -19.95 28.71
C VAL A 256 13.18 -19.70 29.46
N LEU A 257 14.32 -20.09 28.88
CA LEU A 257 15.66 -19.96 29.48
C LEU A 257 16.52 -19.08 28.58
N GLY A 258 17.26 -18.15 29.18
CA GLY A 258 18.29 -17.40 28.49
C GLY A 258 19.52 -18.27 28.17
N ASP A 259 20.35 -17.82 27.24
CA ASP A 259 21.58 -18.50 26.82
C ASP A 259 22.59 -18.62 27.99
N LYS A 260 22.56 -17.70 28.94
CA LYS A 260 23.54 -17.58 30.04
C LYS A 260 23.28 -18.47 31.27
N GLY A 261 22.27 -19.37 31.22
CA GLY A 261 22.06 -20.27 32.34
C GLY A 261 20.61 -20.73 32.58
N PRO A 262 20.38 -21.51 33.65
CA PRO A 262 19.09 -22.14 33.93
C PRO A 262 18.04 -21.20 34.54
N ALA A 263 18.36 -19.93 34.74
CA ALA A 263 17.41 -18.97 35.30
C ALA A 263 16.26 -18.70 34.35
N ALA A 264 15.04 -18.75 34.87
CA ALA A 264 13.85 -18.41 34.09
C ALA A 264 13.90 -16.93 33.63
N VAL A 265 13.52 -16.69 32.39
CA VAL A 265 13.45 -15.35 31.82
C VAL A 265 12.18 -14.66 32.35
N PRO A 266 12.26 -13.41 32.84
CA PRO A 266 11.07 -12.66 33.24
C PRO A 266 10.20 -12.31 32.03
N ASP A 267 8.92 -12.07 32.28
CA ASP A 267 8.00 -11.58 31.26
C ASP A 267 8.49 -10.23 30.69
N GLY A 268 8.35 -10.06 29.39
CA GLY A 268 8.81 -8.86 28.69
C GLY A 268 9.52 -9.13 27.37
N PRO A 269 10.11 -8.10 26.73
CA PRO A 269 10.83 -8.23 25.47
C PRO A 269 12.05 -9.15 25.59
N LEU A 270 12.16 -10.10 24.66
CA LEU A 270 13.30 -11.03 24.57
C LEU A 270 14.41 -10.39 23.73
N ARG A 271 15.65 -10.34 24.27
CA ARG A 271 16.83 -9.81 23.55
C ARG A 271 18.00 -10.77 23.70
N GLY A 272 18.43 -11.37 22.57
CA GLY A 272 19.48 -12.38 22.51
C GLY A 272 18.95 -13.77 22.14
N GLU A 273 19.70 -14.79 22.51
CA GLU A 273 19.34 -16.20 22.29
C GLU A 273 18.59 -16.78 23.50
N PHE A 274 17.56 -17.57 23.21
CA PHE A 274 16.72 -18.21 24.21
C PHE A 274 16.44 -19.66 23.83
N ARG A 275 16.18 -20.48 24.84
CA ARG A 275 15.67 -21.84 24.70
C ARG A 275 14.29 -21.94 25.31
N ILE A 276 13.33 -22.36 24.49
CA ILE A 276 11.94 -22.57 24.89
C ILE A 276 11.72 -24.06 25.11
N GLY A 277 11.40 -24.42 26.35
CA GLY A 277 11.09 -25.79 26.73
C GLY A 277 9.58 -26.00 26.77
N PHE A 278 9.13 -27.06 26.12
CA PHE A 278 7.71 -27.42 26.03
C PHE A 278 7.34 -28.50 27.06
N VAL A 279 6.04 -28.59 27.35
CA VAL A 279 5.50 -29.60 28.28
C VAL A 279 5.80 -31.03 27.80
N ASN A 280 5.86 -31.26 26.50
CA ASN A 280 6.19 -32.56 25.90
C ASN A 280 7.70 -32.92 25.97
N GLY A 281 8.52 -32.10 26.62
CA GLY A 281 9.97 -32.32 26.78
C GLY A 281 10.84 -31.81 25.63
N ASN A 282 10.27 -31.38 24.52
CA ASN A 282 11.01 -30.81 23.39
C ASN A 282 11.51 -29.39 23.70
N TRP A 283 12.51 -28.95 22.93
CA TRP A 283 13.12 -27.64 23.02
C TRP A 283 13.22 -26.97 21.66
N ALA A 284 12.98 -25.66 21.63
CA ALA A 284 13.27 -24.80 20.48
C ALA A 284 14.29 -23.72 20.87
N ARG A 285 15.13 -23.33 19.90
CA ARG A 285 15.99 -22.15 20.01
C ARG A 285 15.36 -21.00 19.27
N VAL A 286 15.36 -19.82 19.87
CA VAL A 286 14.90 -18.59 19.28
C VAL A 286 15.94 -17.49 19.50
N GLU A 287 16.04 -16.60 18.54
CA GLU A 287 16.86 -15.39 18.62
C GLU A 287 15.95 -14.19 18.39
N SER A 288 16.08 -13.17 19.25
CA SER A 288 15.27 -11.96 19.15
C SER A 288 16.11 -10.73 19.46
N ARG A 289 15.80 -9.65 18.76
CA ARG A 289 16.35 -8.30 19.02
C ARG A 289 15.39 -7.43 19.83
N GLY A 290 14.29 -8.02 20.33
CA GLY A 290 13.24 -7.36 21.10
C GLY A 290 11.85 -7.42 20.43
N GLU A 291 11.77 -7.96 19.21
CA GLU A 291 10.52 -8.18 18.50
C GLU A 291 9.69 -9.34 19.05
N LEU A 292 10.32 -10.30 19.72
CA LEU A 292 9.64 -11.34 20.50
C LEU A 292 9.47 -10.90 21.95
N ARG A 293 8.33 -11.26 22.53
CA ARG A 293 7.98 -10.96 23.91
C ARG A 293 7.49 -12.23 24.60
N LEU A 294 7.93 -12.44 25.83
CA LEU A 294 7.35 -13.44 26.73
C LEU A 294 6.21 -12.78 27.49
N ASP A 295 5.01 -13.29 27.32
CA ASP A 295 3.80 -12.86 27.99
C ASP A 295 3.12 -14.04 28.69
N ARG A 296 1.98 -13.80 29.32
CA ARG A 296 1.13 -14.83 29.90
C ARG A 296 -0.25 -14.77 29.30
N ASP A 297 -0.80 -15.94 28.99
CA ASP A 297 -2.19 -16.04 28.55
C ASP A 297 -3.17 -15.82 29.74
N ALA A 298 -4.46 -15.85 29.45
CA ALA A 298 -5.50 -15.67 30.46
C ALA A 298 -5.49 -16.72 31.58
N SER A 299 -4.85 -17.88 31.38
CA SER A 299 -4.64 -18.94 32.40
C SER A 299 -3.35 -18.73 33.22
N GLY A 300 -2.52 -17.74 32.87
CA GLY A 300 -1.20 -17.51 33.44
C GLY A 300 -0.09 -18.37 32.85
N ALA A 301 -0.36 -19.13 31.79
CA ALA A 301 0.64 -19.94 31.11
C ALA A 301 1.55 -19.06 30.22
N PRO A 302 2.87 -19.38 30.12
CA PRO A 302 3.80 -18.63 29.30
C PRO A 302 3.42 -18.73 27.81
N GLN A 303 3.43 -17.59 27.12
CA GLN A 303 3.28 -17.52 25.67
C GLN A 303 4.36 -16.61 25.08
N VAL A 304 4.75 -16.88 23.83
CA VAL A 304 5.70 -16.04 23.10
C VAL A 304 4.95 -15.37 21.95
N VAL A 305 4.89 -14.05 22.01
CA VAL A 305 4.25 -13.23 20.98
C VAL A 305 5.32 -12.44 20.24
N GLY A 306 5.30 -12.49 18.91
CA GLY A 306 6.12 -11.66 18.06
C GLY A 306 5.34 -10.46 17.54
N ARG A 307 5.98 -9.28 17.46
CA ARG A 307 5.43 -8.10 16.80
C ARG A 307 6.37 -7.67 15.68
N PHE A 308 5.88 -7.70 14.46
CA PHE A 308 6.64 -7.45 13.26
C PHE A 308 5.96 -6.40 12.38
N GLY A 309 6.75 -5.67 11.57
CA GLY A 309 6.20 -5.02 10.39
C GLY A 309 5.79 -6.07 9.35
N MET A 310 4.91 -5.69 8.42
CA MET A 310 4.35 -6.62 7.43
C MET A 310 5.43 -7.30 6.58
N ASN A 311 6.44 -6.55 6.14
CA ASN A 311 7.49 -7.13 5.29
C ASN A 311 8.46 -8.03 6.07
N ASP A 312 8.74 -7.72 7.35
CA ASP A 312 9.54 -8.61 8.21
C ASP A 312 8.78 -9.93 8.48
N TYR A 313 7.48 -9.82 8.78
CA TYR A 313 6.62 -11.00 8.91
C TYR A 313 6.62 -11.86 7.63
N VAL A 314 6.36 -11.25 6.47
CA VAL A 314 6.34 -11.96 5.19
C VAL A 314 7.67 -12.63 4.88
N ALA A 315 8.80 -11.95 5.13
CA ALA A 315 10.12 -12.54 4.96
C ALA A 315 10.34 -13.79 5.84
N ARG A 316 9.85 -13.76 7.08
CA ARG A 316 9.89 -14.90 8.01
C ARG A 316 9.04 -16.08 7.53
N VAL A 317 7.89 -15.81 6.90
CA VAL A 317 7.04 -16.83 6.27
C VAL A 317 7.75 -17.43 5.05
N VAL A 318 8.27 -16.59 4.15
CA VAL A 318 8.99 -17.03 2.93
C VAL A 318 10.15 -17.94 3.28
N GLU A 319 10.94 -17.62 4.30
CA GLU A 319 12.07 -18.45 4.72
C GLU A 319 11.65 -19.74 5.42
N ARG A 320 10.48 -19.74 6.07
CA ARG A 320 9.99 -20.90 6.82
C ARG A 320 9.22 -21.90 5.97
N GLU A 321 8.43 -21.43 5.02
CA GLU A 321 7.53 -22.24 4.19
C GLU A 321 8.05 -22.47 2.78
N GLY A 322 9.04 -21.66 2.35
CA GLY A 322 9.73 -21.80 1.08
C GLY A 322 11.24 -21.76 1.25
N ASP A 323 11.89 -21.24 0.23
CA ASP A 323 13.31 -20.89 0.21
C ASP A 323 13.55 -19.71 -0.75
N THR A 324 14.76 -19.21 -0.82
CA THR A 324 15.13 -18.08 -1.67
C THR A 324 16.01 -18.47 -2.86
N SER A 325 16.15 -19.76 -3.14
CA SER A 325 16.96 -20.26 -4.25
C SER A 325 16.40 -19.90 -5.63
N GLN A 326 15.06 -19.62 -5.69
CA GLN A 326 14.35 -19.14 -6.87
C GLN A 326 13.65 -17.82 -6.53
N PRO A 327 14.25 -16.67 -6.85
CA PRO A 327 13.74 -15.36 -6.44
C PRO A 327 12.30 -15.06 -6.88
N GLU A 328 11.90 -15.52 -8.09
CA GLU A 328 10.54 -15.31 -8.58
C GLU A 328 9.50 -16.13 -7.79
N ALA A 329 9.82 -17.36 -7.42
CA ALA A 329 8.97 -18.15 -6.54
C ALA A 329 8.87 -17.54 -5.14
N ALA A 330 9.99 -17.04 -4.59
CA ALA A 330 10.01 -16.38 -3.30
C ALA A 330 9.14 -15.11 -3.29
N LYS A 331 9.17 -14.30 -4.36
CA LYS A 331 8.28 -13.15 -4.55
C LYS A 331 6.80 -13.58 -4.65
N ALA A 332 6.50 -14.63 -5.39
CA ALA A 332 5.13 -15.15 -5.49
C ALA A 332 4.62 -15.63 -4.12
N LEU A 333 5.45 -16.35 -3.35
CA LEU A 333 5.11 -16.75 -1.99
C LEU A 333 4.93 -15.54 -1.05
N ALA A 334 5.75 -14.51 -1.19
CA ALA A 334 5.63 -13.28 -0.41
C ALA A 334 4.28 -12.59 -0.62
N VAL A 335 3.82 -12.48 -1.88
CA VAL A 335 2.49 -11.93 -2.19
C VAL A 335 1.39 -12.84 -1.64
N ALA A 336 1.48 -14.16 -1.82
CA ALA A 336 0.50 -15.11 -1.32
C ALA A 336 0.41 -15.07 0.23
N ALA A 337 1.56 -15.02 0.91
CA ALA A 337 1.62 -14.95 2.38
C ALA A 337 1.01 -13.65 2.92
N ARG A 338 1.31 -12.51 2.28
CA ARG A 338 0.71 -11.23 2.65
C ARG A 338 -0.79 -11.22 2.39
N SER A 339 -1.24 -11.74 1.24
CA SER A 339 -2.67 -11.87 0.94
C SER A 339 -3.39 -12.74 1.95
N TYR A 340 -2.77 -13.84 2.37
CA TYR A 340 -3.35 -14.75 3.35
C TYR A 340 -3.56 -14.05 4.71
N VAL A 341 -2.54 -13.40 5.26
CA VAL A 341 -2.68 -12.73 6.57
C VAL A 341 -3.67 -11.57 6.50
N VAL A 342 -3.73 -10.84 5.40
CA VAL A 342 -4.73 -9.78 5.18
C VAL A 342 -6.15 -10.34 5.12
N GLN A 343 -6.34 -11.53 4.54
CA GLN A 343 -7.67 -12.17 4.42
C GLN A 343 -8.12 -12.94 5.66
N HIS A 344 -7.19 -13.50 6.44
CA HIS A 344 -7.46 -14.46 7.51
C HIS A 344 -6.93 -14.07 8.88
N GLY A 345 -6.06 -13.05 8.97
CA GLY A 345 -5.56 -12.54 10.25
C GLY A 345 -6.69 -11.87 11.05
N ASN A 346 -6.77 -12.18 12.34
CA ASN A 346 -7.65 -11.47 13.24
C ASN A 346 -7.13 -10.04 13.45
N HIS A 347 -8.02 -9.08 13.67
CA HIS A 347 -7.62 -7.72 14.02
C HIS A 347 -7.47 -7.58 15.53
N ASP A 348 -6.32 -7.09 15.98
CA ASP A 348 -5.98 -6.87 17.39
C ASP A 348 -5.23 -5.55 17.54
N HIS A 349 -5.89 -4.52 18.07
CA HIS A 349 -5.32 -3.18 18.30
C HIS A 349 -4.58 -2.61 17.07
N GLY A 350 -5.21 -2.69 15.89
CA GLY A 350 -4.65 -2.18 14.64
C GLY A 350 -3.57 -3.06 14.00
N CYS A 351 -3.25 -4.22 14.58
CA CYS A 351 -2.39 -5.22 13.98
C CYS A 351 -3.21 -6.40 13.43
N PHE A 352 -2.68 -7.10 12.45
CA PHE A 352 -3.14 -8.46 12.12
C PHE A 352 -2.58 -9.44 13.17
N ARG A 353 -3.37 -10.38 13.64
CA ARG A 353 -2.93 -11.42 14.56
C ARG A 353 -3.14 -12.80 13.97
N ILE A 354 -2.12 -13.65 14.05
CA ILE A 354 -2.12 -14.99 13.46
C ILE A 354 -1.28 -15.95 14.31
N ASP A 355 -1.66 -17.23 14.28
CA ASP A 355 -0.88 -18.29 14.92
C ASP A 355 0.26 -18.79 14.03
N ASP A 356 1.42 -19.05 14.61
CA ASP A 356 2.48 -19.85 13.97
C ASP A 356 2.07 -21.33 13.96
N SER A 357 1.44 -21.77 12.89
CA SER A 357 1.00 -23.15 12.76
C SER A 357 0.93 -23.64 11.31
N SER A 358 0.93 -24.96 11.11
CA SER A 358 0.73 -25.57 9.79
C SER A 358 -0.70 -25.44 9.25
N SER A 359 -1.67 -24.99 10.04
CA SER A 359 -3.05 -24.73 9.60
C SER A 359 -3.29 -23.28 9.21
N THR A 360 -2.36 -22.40 9.54
CA THR A 360 -2.35 -20.99 9.20
C THR A 360 -1.10 -20.68 8.39
N GLN A 361 -0.10 -20.06 9.00
CA GLN A 361 1.19 -19.79 8.38
C GLN A 361 2.32 -20.11 9.36
N ARG A 362 3.36 -20.75 8.88
CA ARG A 362 4.55 -21.02 9.68
C ARG A 362 5.50 -19.84 9.61
N VAL A 363 5.85 -19.30 10.76
CA VAL A 363 6.65 -18.08 10.89
C VAL A 363 8.00 -18.40 11.53
N LEU A 364 9.08 -17.93 10.95
CA LEU A 364 10.42 -18.13 11.51
C LEU A 364 10.61 -17.24 12.75
N PRO A 365 10.92 -17.79 13.94
CA PRO A 365 11.09 -16.97 15.14
C PRO A 365 12.44 -16.25 15.23
N ARG A 366 13.33 -16.40 14.25
CA ARG A 366 14.62 -15.69 14.16
C ARG A 366 14.61 -14.68 13.01
N VAL A 367 15.59 -13.78 12.97
CA VAL A 367 15.76 -12.80 11.90
C VAL A 367 15.84 -13.50 10.54
N PRO A 368 15.06 -13.08 9.53
CA PRO A 368 15.08 -13.66 8.20
C PRO A 368 16.36 -13.28 7.45
N THR A 369 16.71 -14.08 6.44
CA THR A 369 17.85 -13.77 5.56
C THR A 369 17.59 -12.50 4.72
N ALA A 370 18.68 -11.87 4.29
CA ALA A 370 18.61 -10.71 3.39
C ALA A 370 17.89 -11.03 2.07
N ALA A 371 17.95 -12.28 1.60
CA ALA A 371 17.27 -12.71 0.38
C ALA A 371 15.76 -12.82 0.58
N ALA A 372 15.31 -13.38 1.71
CA ALA A 372 13.87 -13.42 2.06
C ALA A 372 13.32 -12.01 2.28
N ARG A 373 14.07 -11.17 2.99
CA ARG A 373 13.70 -9.76 3.17
C ARG A 373 13.57 -9.04 1.82
N ARG A 374 14.49 -9.23 0.90
CA ARG A 374 14.43 -8.65 -0.45
C ARG A 374 13.20 -9.09 -1.23
N ALA A 375 12.79 -10.37 -1.14
CA ALA A 375 11.57 -10.84 -1.78
C ALA A 375 10.32 -10.15 -1.22
N ALA A 376 10.25 -9.94 0.09
CA ALA A 376 9.18 -9.21 0.74
C ALA A 376 9.17 -7.72 0.35
N ASP A 377 10.33 -7.07 0.35
CA ASP A 377 10.48 -5.65 0.01
C ASP A 377 10.15 -5.35 -1.46
N LEU A 378 10.57 -6.23 -2.40
CA LEU A 378 10.24 -6.11 -3.82
C LEU A 378 8.75 -6.29 -4.11
N THR A 379 8.03 -6.91 -3.20
CA THR A 379 6.58 -7.11 -3.29
C THR A 379 5.81 -6.35 -2.21
N ASP A 380 6.43 -5.31 -1.64
CA ASP A 380 5.83 -4.49 -0.59
C ASP A 380 4.39 -4.10 -0.93
N ALA A 381 3.52 -4.22 0.06
CA ALA A 381 2.09 -3.94 -0.04
C ALA A 381 1.28 -4.76 -1.08
N LEU A 382 1.92 -5.55 -1.95
CA LEU A 382 1.20 -6.33 -2.97
C LEU A 382 0.40 -7.48 -2.37
N VAL A 383 -0.88 -7.54 -2.73
CA VAL A 383 -1.83 -8.59 -2.38
C VAL A 383 -2.67 -9.01 -3.57
N LEU A 384 -3.23 -10.21 -3.50
CA LEU A 384 -4.26 -10.70 -4.40
C LEU A 384 -5.63 -10.44 -3.81
N THR A 385 -6.53 -9.89 -4.61
CA THR A 385 -7.93 -9.61 -4.24
C THR A 385 -8.90 -10.28 -5.19
N GLY A 386 -10.17 -10.43 -4.77
CA GLY A 386 -11.22 -11.06 -5.57
C GLY A 386 -11.24 -12.60 -5.52
N VAL A 387 -10.27 -13.23 -4.85
CA VAL A 387 -10.17 -14.68 -4.67
C VAL A 387 -9.70 -15.02 -3.26
N PRO A 388 -10.11 -16.17 -2.68
CA PRO A 388 -9.48 -16.69 -1.47
C PRO A 388 -8.07 -17.16 -1.78
N VAL A 389 -7.09 -16.70 -1.02
CA VAL A 389 -5.68 -17.08 -1.22
C VAL A 389 -5.30 -18.17 -0.23
N GLN A 390 -4.93 -19.32 -0.77
CA GLN A 390 -4.38 -20.45 -0.01
C GLN A 390 -3.16 -21.01 -0.72
N TYR A 391 -2.21 -21.53 0.05
CA TYR A 391 -1.04 -22.17 -0.52
C TYR A 391 -0.52 -23.30 0.39
N HIS A 392 0.22 -24.23 -0.19
CA HIS A 392 0.81 -25.39 0.48
C HIS A 392 2.22 -25.63 -0.04
N HIS A 393 3.01 -26.39 0.70
CA HIS A 393 4.37 -26.73 0.28
C HIS A 393 4.38 -27.61 -0.98
N ASP A 394 3.68 -28.73 -0.96
CA ASP A 394 3.75 -29.79 -1.96
C ASP A 394 2.43 -30.11 -2.67
N LYS A 395 1.30 -29.79 -2.06
CA LYS A 395 -0.03 -30.09 -2.62
C LYS A 395 -0.42 -29.07 -3.66
N ALA A 396 -0.75 -29.54 -4.85
CA ALA A 396 -1.42 -28.74 -5.87
C ALA A 396 -2.92 -29.02 -5.81
N ALA A 397 -3.72 -27.99 -5.62
CA ALA A 397 -5.17 -28.06 -5.71
C ALA A 397 -5.67 -26.87 -6.55
N PRO A 398 -6.85 -26.95 -7.16
CA PRO A 398 -7.42 -25.81 -7.89
C PRO A 398 -7.47 -24.56 -7.00
N ALA A 399 -7.04 -23.42 -7.53
CA ALA A 399 -6.97 -22.15 -6.84
C ALA A 399 -6.12 -22.14 -5.54
N GLN A 400 -5.14 -23.03 -5.45
CA GLN A 400 -4.16 -23.04 -4.35
C GLN A 400 -2.75 -23.13 -4.95
N MET A 401 -1.82 -22.32 -4.42
CA MET A 401 -0.44 -22.35 -4.88
C MET A 401 0.31 -23.50 -4.19
N SER A 402 1.00 -24.32 -4.98
CA SER A 402 2.02 -25.21 -4.47
C SER A 402 3.39 -24.53 -4.55
N TRP A 403 4.14 -24.51 -3.44
CA TRP A 403 5.49 -23.97 -3.42
C TRP A 403 6.41 -24.69 -4.42
N LEU A 404 6.36 -26.02 -4.46
CA LEU A 404 7.18 -26.80 -5.39
C LEU A 404 6.83 -26.51 -6.85
N ALA A 405 5.55 -26.33 -7.18
CA ALA A 405 5.12 -25.94 -8.52
C ALA A 405 5.54 -24.51 -8.89
N ALA A 406 5.45 -23.58 -7.95
CA ALA A 406 5.93 -22.20 -8.14
C ALA A 406 7.44 -22.16 -8.38
N LYS A 407 8.21 -22.95 -7.61
CA LYS A 407 9.66 -23.11 -7.77
C LYS A 407 10.03 -23.69 -9.14
N ALA A 408 9.35 -24.75 -9.58
CA ALA A 408 9.55 -25.33 -10.92
C ALA A 408 9.20 -24.30 -12.02
N SER A 409 8.14 -23.54 -11.86
CA SER A 409 7.76 -22.49 -12.80
C SER A 409 8.81 -21.37 -12.88
N ALA A 410 9.37 -20.95 -11.75
CA ALA A 410 10.45 -19.96 -11.72
C ALA A 410 11.72 -20.46 -12.40
N GLN A 411 12.04 -21.76 -12.27
CA GLN A 411 13.17 -22.39 -12.98
C GLN A 411 13.01 -22.37 -14.50
N THR A 412 11.78 -22.34 -15.02
CA THR A 412 11.52 -22.18 -16.47
C THR A 412 11.49 -20.71 -16.91
N GLY A 413 11.86 -19.77 -16.04
CA GLY A 413 11.95 -18.35 -16.34
C GLY A 413 10.63 -17.56 -16.17
N LEU A 414 9.61 -18.14 -15.53
CA LEU A 414 8.38 -17.39 -15.24
C LEU A 414 8.59 -16.40 -14.10
N THR A 415 8.04 -15.21 -14.28
CA THR A 415 8.04 -14.14 -13.30
C THR A 415 6.97 -14.38 -12.22
N PHE A 416 7.13 -13.76 -11.06
CA PHE A 416 6.24 -14.01 -9.91
C PHE A 416 4.78 -13.67 -10.21
N ASP A 417 4.51 -12.57 -10.95
CA ASP A 417 3.17 -12.17 -11.36
C ASP A 417 2.54 -13.18 -12.33
N THR A 418 3.33 -13.77 -13.21
CA THR A 418 2.89 -14.87 -14.09
C THR A 418 2.59 -16.14 -13.30
N ILE A 419 3.41 -16.47 -12.30
CA ILE A 419 3.17 -17.62 -11.40
C ILE A 419 1.84 -17.42 -10.65
N LEU A 420 1.61 -16.22 -10.11
CA LEU A 420 0.38 -15.87 -9.41
C LEU A 420 -0.85 -15.92 -10.32
N SER A 421 -0.76 -15.34 -11.52
CA SER A 421 -1.89 -15.31 -12.48
C SER A 421 -2.27 -16.69 -13.01
N ARG A 422 -1.32 -17.63 -13.12
CA ARG A 422 -1.62 -19.02 -13.46
C ARG A 422 -2.37 -19.75 -12.35
N THR A 423 -2.06 -19.43 -11.10
CA THR A 423 -2.73 -20.06 -9.96
C THR A 423 -4.10 -19.43 -9.70
N TRP A 424 -4.18 -18.11 -9.80
CA TRP A 424 -5.39 -17.32 -9.56
C TRP A 424 -5.71 -16.38 -10.74
N PRO A 425 -6.19 -16.92 -11.87
CA PRO A 425 -6.40 -16.13 -13.09
C PRO A 425 -7.47 -15.03 -12.95
N GLN A 426 -8.35 -15.14 -11.96
CA GLN A 426 -9.39 -14.15 -11.68
C GLN A 426 -8.99 -13.12 -10.61
N ALA A 427 -7.81 -13.29 -10.00
CA ALA A 427 -7.34 -12.37 -8.98
C ALA A 427 -6.87 -11.04 -9.59
N THR A 428 -7.07 -9.97 -8.85
CA THR A 428 -6.42 -8.68 -9.11
C THR A 428 -5.24 -8.52 -8.16
N LEU A 429 -4.07 -8.22 -8.72
CA LEU A 429 -2.88 -7.87 -7.95
C LEU A 429 -2.91 -6.35 -7.71
N THR A 430 -2.89 -5.94 -6.43
CA THR A 430 -2.98 -4.53 -6.04
C THR A 430 -2.27 -4.29 -4.71
N SER A 431 -2.26 -3.05 -4.21
CA SER A 431 -1.78 -2.75 -2.85
C SER A 431 -2.89 -2.96 -1.83
N PHE A 432 -2.60 -3.62 -0.71
CA PHE A 432 -3.57 -3.76 0.39
C PHE A 432 -3.90 -2.41 1.06
N GLU A 433 -3.05 -1.42 0.91
CA GLU A 433 -3.26 -0.06 1.41
C GLU A 433 -4.21 0.76 0.51
N SER A 434 -4.36 0.34 -0.74
CA SER A 434 -5.22 1.04 -1.69
C SER A 434 -6.70 0.76 -1.42
N PRO A 435 -7.59 1.76 -1.58
CA PRO A 435 -9.03 1.53 -1.64
C PRO A 435 -9.44 0.50 -2.70
N LEU A 436 -8.60 0.28 -3.72
CA LEU A 436 -8.82 -0.72 -4.77
C LEU A 436 -8.52 -2.16 -4.33
N SER A 437 -8.07 -2.38 -3.11
CA SER A 437 -7.65 -3.71 -2.64
C SER A 437 -8.78 -4.73 -2.48
N GLY A 438 -10.02 -4.39 -2.78
CA GLY A 438 -11.16 -5.30 -2.68
C GLY A 438 -11.52 -5.75 -1.25
N ASP A 439 -10.73 -5.36 -0.24
CA ASP A 439 -11.03 -5.61 1.17
C ASP A 439 -12.18 -4.73 1.64
N CYS A 440 -12.45 -3.64 0.91
CA CYS A 440 -13.52 -2.71 1.18
C CYS A 440 -14.65 -2.89 0.16
N ILE A 441 -15.53 -3.85 0.39
CA ILE A 441 -16.83 -3.88 -0.28
C ILE A 441 -17.66 -2.79 0.37
N GLN A 442 -18.02 -1.76 -0.38
CA GLN A 442 -18.77 -0.63 0.16
C GLN A 442 -20.15 -1.06 0.65
N VAL A 443 -20.53 -0.57 1.82
CA VAL A 443 -21.90 -0.71 2.34
C VAL A 443 -22.78 0.34 1.68
N ALA A 444 -23.85 -0.10 1.02
CA ALA A 444 -24.75 0.77 0.27
C ALA A 444 -25.26 1.96 1.11
N GLY A 445 -25.01 3.18 0.63
CA GLY A 445 -25.42 4.43 1.26
C GLY A 445 -24.62 4.85 2.51
N ALA A 446 -23.77 3.97 3.06
CA ALA A 446 -23.09 4.23 4.32
C ALA A 446 -22.02 5.33 4.20
N GLN A 447 -21.27 5.36 3.11
CA GLN A 447 -20.27 6.39 2.84
C GLN A 447 -20.91 7.78 2.78
N GLN A 448 -21.99 7.93 2.03
CA GLN A 448 -22.71 9.20 1.90
C GLN A 448 -23.36 9.62 3.24
N TRP A 449 -23.84 8.66 4.00
CA TRP A 449 -24.40 8.92 5.32
C TRP A 449 -23.34 9.42 6.29
N LEU A 450 -22.16 8.76 6.33
CA LEU A 450 -21.03 9.19 7.14
C LEU A 450 -20.51 10.58 6.74
N GLN A 451 -20.41 10.87 5.44
CA GLN A 451 -20.00 12.19 4.93
C GLN A 451 -20.89 13.32 5.45
N ARG A 452 -22.20 13.07 5.59
CA ARG A 452 -23.15 14.07 6.12
C ARG A 452 -23.06 14.24 7.63
N ASN A 453 -22.77 13.16 8.36
CA ASN A 453 -22.83 13.15 9.83
C ASN A 453 -21.48 13.46 10.49
N ALA A 454 -20.36 13.03 9.91
CA ALA A 454 -19.03 13.25 10.49
C ALA A 454 -18.73 14.73 10.81
N PRO A 455 -19.05 15.73 9.96
CA PRO A 455 -18.84 17.13 10.31
C PRO A 455 -19.72 17.63 11.47
N LEU A 456 -20.89 17.02 11.66
CA LEU A 456 -21.77 17.33 12.80
C LEU A 456 -21.19 16.77 14.09
N TRP A 457 -20.69 15.52 14.03
CA TRP A 457 -20.04 14.85 15.14
C TRP A 457 -18.75 15.53 15.57
N ALA A 458 -17.94 15.95 14.58
CA ALA A 458 -16.74 16.73 14.85
C ALA A 458 -17.03 17.99 15.68
N ARG A 459 -18.05 18.76 15.30
CA ARG A 459 -18.47 19.95 16.06
C ARG A 459 -18.96 19.64 17.47
N ARG A 460 -19.60 18.47 17.68
CA ARG A 460 -20.11 18.06 18.99
C ARG A 460 -19.02 17.54 19.92
N MET A 461 -17.99 16.95 19.34
CA MET A 461 -16.85 16.41 20.08
C MET A 461 -15.68 17.39 20.19
N ASP A 462 -15.80 18.55 19.54
CA ASP A 462 -14.77 19.60 19.61
C ASP A 462 -14.54 20.03 21.07
N GLY A 463 -13.26 20.07 21.47
CA GLY A 463 -12.85 20.32 22.86
C GLY A 463 -12.90 19.11 23.80
N ALA A 464 -13.38 17.95 23.37
CA ALA A 464 -13.29 16.74 24.17
C ALA A 464 -11.83 16.27 24.27
N ALA A 465 -11.37 15.96 25.50
CA ALA A 465 -9.99 15.54 25.72
C ALA A 465 -9.64 14.28 24.93
N GLY A 466 -8.65 14.38 24.06
CA GLY A 466 -8.17 13.30 23.20
C GLY A 466 -8.92 13.13 21.88
N TYR A 467 -9.88 14.00 21.58
CA TYR A 467 -10.54 14.00 20.29
C TYR A 467 -9.64 14.62 19.21
N GLU A 468 -9.48 13.89 18.14
CA GLU A 468 -8.88 14.35 16.89
C GLU A 468 -9.86 14.08 15.75
N THR A 469 -10.16 15.08 14.93
CA THR A 469 -11.04 14.87 13.77
C THR A 469 -10.36 13.91 12.81
N PRO A 470 -10.87 12.66 12.65
CA PRO A 470 -10.27 11.74 11.71
C PRO A 470 -10.56 12.22 10.28
N ASP A 471 -9.68 11.85 9.38
CA ASP A 471 -10.02 11.90 7.97
C ASP A 471 -11.28 11.04 7.73
N LEU A 472 -12.09 11.41 6.75
CA LEU A 472 -13.30 10.65 6.47
C LEU A 472 -12.94 9.21 6.08
N PRO A 473 -13.23 8.20 6.94
CA PRO A 473 -12.87 6.83 6.64
C PRO A 473 -13.76 6.24 5.53
N ALA A 474 -13.22 5.27 4.80
CA ALA A 474 -14.03 4.43 3.93
C ALA A 474 -14.90 3.47 4.75
N VAL A 475 -16.18 3.31 4.35
CA VAL A 475 -17.12 2.41 5.03
C VAL A 475 -17.25 1.10 4.27
N CYS A 476 -16.74 0.04 4.85
CA CYS A 476 -16.60 -1.27 4.25
C CYS A 476 -17.52 -2.30 4.91
N ALA A 477 -17.92 -3.33 4.17
CA ALA A 477 -18.69 -4.44 4.71
C ALA A 477 -17.79 -5.41 5.49
N VAL A 478 -18.18 -5.76 6.70
CA VAL A 478 -17.58 -6.87 7.45
C VAL A 478 -17.93 -8.18 6.74
N ARG A 479 -16.92 -8.99 6.46
CA ARG A 479 -17.12 -10.34 5.90
C ARG A 479 -17.42 -11.37 6.98
N GLU A 480 -16.63 -11.34 8.05
CA GLU A 480 -16.74 -12.25 9.20
C GLU A 480 -16.36 -11.50 10.48
N GLY A 481 -16.83 -11.96 11.63
CA GLY A 481 -16.52 -11.36 12.93
C GLY A 481 -17.42 -10.18 13.29
N ARG A 482 -16.95 -9.26 14.11
CA ARG A 482 -17.68 -8.06 14.58
C ARG A 482 -17.31 -6.84 13.75
N PRO A 483 -18.11 -5.75 13.75
CA PRO A 483 -17.66 -4.45 13.27
C PRO A 483 -16.33 -4.06 13.90
N TYR A 484 -15.48 -3.34 13.17
CA TYR A 484 -14.19 -2.86 13.67
C TYR A 484 -13.69 -1.64 12.88
N ALA A 485 -12.82 -0.85 13.51
CA ALA A 485 -12.09 0.24 12.89
C ALA A 485 -10.66 -0.19 12.53
N ASP A 486 -10.23 0.13 11.32
CA ASP A 486 -8.85 -0.04 10.86
C ASP A 486 -8.21 1.35 10.74
N ALA A 487 -7.52 1.76 11.80
CA ALA A 487 -6.88 3.07 11.86
C ALA A 487 -5.75 3.22 10.83
N GLN A 488 -5.03 2.14 10.51
CA GLN A 488 -3.93 2.19 9.55
C GLN A 488 -4.41 2.47 8.12
N ARG A 489 -5.58 1.91 7.75
CA ARG A 489 -6.17 2.10 6.42
C ARG A 489 -7.21 3.21 6.38
N ASN A 490 -7.48 3.85 7.51
CA ASN A 490 -8.58 4.80 7.67
C ASN A 490 -9.91 4.22 7.15
N ARG A 491 -10.32 3.06 7.70
CA ARG A 491 -11.54 2.34 7.32
C ARG A 491 -12.34 1.96 8.55
N VAL A 492 -13.66 1.91 8.34
CA VAL A 492 -14.59 1.31 9.30
C VAL A 492 -15.34 0.16 8.64
N TYR A 493 -15.47 -0.96 9.32
CA TYR A 493 -16.12 -2.15 8.81
C TYR A 493 -17.40 -2.40 9.58
N VAL A 494 -18.52 -2.43 8.87
CA VAL A 494 -19.86 -2.64 9.43
C VAL A 494 -20.66 -3.63 8.57
N TYR A 495 -21.69 -4.28 9.10
CA TYR A 495 -22.45 -5.24 8.30
C TYR A 495 -23.33 -4.56 7.23
N ARG A 496 -24.02 -3.49 7.60
CA ARG A 496 -25.01 -2.78 6.78
C ARG A 496 -25.33 -1.42 7.40
N LEU A 497 -26.20 -0.64 6.75
CA LEU A 497 -26.71 0.63 7.28
C LEU A 497 -28.23 0.73 7.05
N GLN A 498 -29.02 -0.08 7.75
CA GLN A 498 -30.48 -0.11 7.59
C GLN A 498 -31.22 0.34 8.85
N THR A 499 -30.71 -0.02 10.01
CA THR A 499 -31.34 0.22 11.31
C THR A 499 -30.62 1.32 12.12
N GLU A 500 -31.22 1.74 13.23
CA GLU A 500 -30.57 2.65 14.18
C GLU A 500 -29.31 1.99 14.79
N GLU A 501 -29.38 0.70 15.13
CA GLU A 501 -28.23 -0.04 15.67
C GLU A 501 -27.08 -0.16 14.64
N ASP A 502 -27.40 -0.29 13.33
CA ASP A 502 -26.36 -0.25 12.29
C ASP A 502 -25.66 1.12 12.22
N ARG A 503 -26.40 2.21 12.46
CA ARG A 503 -25.84 3.58 12.52
C ARG A 503 -25.01 3.79 13.77
N ILE A 504 -25.45 3.25 14.90
CA ILE A 504 -24.68 3.26 16.16
C ILE A 504 -23.38 2.49 15.97
N ALA A 505 -23.41 1.32 15.34
CA ALA A 505 -22.21 0.54 15.05
C ALA A 505 -21.23 1.33 14.16
N LEU A 506 -21.71 2.02 13.12
CA LEU A 506 -20.86 2.86 12.29
C LEU A 506 -20.28 4.06 13.06
N ALA A 507 -21.06 4.71 13.91
CA ALA A 507 -20.58 5.79 14.77
C ALA A 507 -19.57 5.28 15.80
N HIS A 508 -19.78 4.09 16.37
CA HIS A 508 -18.89 3.43 17.30
C HIS A 508 -17.49 3.24 16.68
N GLU A 509 -17.42 2.66 15.50
CA GLU A 509 -16.16 2.44 14.80
C GLU A 509 -15.49 3.76 14.36
N TYR A 510 -16.27 4.78 14.01
CA TYR A 510 -15.75 6.12 13.74
C TYR A 510 -15.11 6.75 14.99
N ILE A 511 -15.67 6.54 16.18
CA ILE A 511 -15.14 7.08 17.44
C ILE A 511 -13.80 6.42 17.79
N HIS A 512 -13.60 5.13 17.53
CA HIS A 512 -12.30 4.49 17.66
C HIS A 512 -11.23 5.23 16.85
N LEU A 513 -11.53 5.63 15.62
CA LEU A 513 -10.61 6.45 14.80
C LEU A 513 -10.41 7.86 15.37
N ALA A 514 -11.49 8.47 15.88
CA ALA A 514 -11.45 9.84 16.42
C ALA A 514 -10.65 9.96 17.74
N PHE A 515 -10.43 8.86 18.43
CA PHE A 515 -9.65 8.78 19.67
C PHE A 515 -8.49 7.79 19.58
N GLN A 516 -8.02 7.45 18.38
CA GLN A 516 -7.01 6.41 18.14
C GLN A 516 -5.67 6.64 18.89
N HIS A 517 -5.34 7.90 19.19
CA HIS A 517 -4.11 8.26 19.93
C HIS A 517 -4.36 8.53 21.42
N HIS A 518 -5.55 8.23 21.91
CA HIS A 518 -5.93 8.48 23.29
C HIS A 518 -6.52 7.24 23.96
N PRO A 519 -6.27 6.99 25.26
CA PRO A 519 -6.80 5.81 25.98
C PRO A 519 -8.33 5.62 25.88
N ARG A 520 -9.10 6.71 25.72
CA ARG A 520 -10.55 6.65 25.50
C ARG A 520 -10.96 5.91 24.24
N GLY A 521 -10.10 5.86 23.22
CA GLY A 521 -10.33 5.06 22.02
C GLY A 521 -10.29 3.55 22.25
N LEU A 522 -9.79 3.10 23.39
CA LEU A 522 -9.78 1.69 23.81
C LEU A 522 -10.83 1.39 24.92
N ASP A 523 -11.56 2.41 25.36
CA ASP A 523 -12.63 2.29 26.37
C ASP A 523 -13.96 2.05 25.67
N GLU A 524 -14.33 0.78 25.54
CA GLU A 524 -15.55 0.35 24.85
C GLU A 524 -16.82 0.97 25.44
N GLU A 525 -16.88 1.19 26.77
CA GLU A 525 -18.03 1.81 27.41
C GLU A 525 -18.15 3.28 27.04
N PHE A 526 -17.02 4.00 27.00
CA PHE A 526 -16.97 5.38 26.52
C PHE A 526 -17.38 5.48 25.05
N VAL A 527 -16.83 4.62 24.19
CA VAL A 527 -17.07 4.62 22.75
C VAL A 527 -18.55 4.34 22.48
N GLU A 528 -19.10 3.28 23.08
CA GLU A 528 -20.51 2.90 22.89
C GLU A 528 -21.48 3.98 23.38
N ARG A 529 -21.26 4.53 24.57
CA ARG A 529 -22.08 5.62 25.10
C ARG A 529 -22.04 6.87 24.22
N THR A 530 -20.86 7.21 23.72
CA THR A 530 -20.66 8.36 22.83
C THR A 530 -21.36 8.14 21.50
N ALA A 531 -21.22 6.95 20.89
CA ALA A 531 -21.89 6.59 19.65
C ALA A 531 -23.41 6.72 19.75
N ARG A 532 -24.00 6.13 20.81
CA ARG A 532 -25.45 6.25 21.07
C ARG A 532 -25.89 7.70 21.28
N THR A 533 -25.08 8.51 21.94
CA THR A 533 -25.38 9.94 22.13
C THR A 533 -25.36 10.68 20.80
N LEU A 534 -24.37 10.44 19.94
CA LEU A 534 -24.29 11.09 18.64
C LEU A 534 -25.49 10.76 17.73
N ILE A 535 -25.96 9.51 17.76
CA ILE A 535 -27.08 9.07 16.92
C ILE A 535 -28.42 9.56 17.46
N ARG A 536 -28.65 9.50 18.78
CA ARG A 536 -29.93 9.87 19.41
C ARG A 536 -30.17 11.37 19.49
N THR A 537 -29.11 12.17 19.49
CA THR A 537 -29.23 13.64 19.49
C THR A 537 -29.42 14.24 18.10
N ASP A 538 -29.66 13.46 17.07
CA ASP A 538 -30.11 13.94 15.77
C ASP A 538 -31.57 14.46 15.77
N ASN A 539 -32.30 14.26 16.85
CA ASN A 539 -33.51 15.01 17.13
C ASN A 539 -33.14 16.30 17.86
N PRO A 540 -33.47 17.48 17.33
CA PRO A 540 -33.27 18.72 18.06
C PRO A 540 -34.05 18.62 19.37
N ILE A 541 -33.36 18.81 20.48
CA ILE A 541 -34.00 19.05 21.77
C ILE A 541 -34.74 20.36 21.62
N GLN A 542 -36.08 20.30 21.61
CA GLN A 542 -36.93 21.45 21.78
C GLN A 542 -36.76 22.02 23.16
#